data_f4b9f2e327d8670033bc19dd9db678c2
#
_entry.id   f4b9f2e327d8670033bc19dd9db678c2
#
_cell.length_a   1.000
_cell.length_b   1.000
_cell.length_c   1.000
_cell.angle_alpha   90.00
_cell.angle_beta   90.00
_cell.angle_gamma   90.00
#
_symmetry.space_group_name_H-M   'P 1'
#
loop_
_entity.id
_entity.type
_entity.pdbx_description
1 polymer ?
#
loop_
_entity_poly.entity_id
_entity_poly.type
_entity_poly.pdbx_seq_one_letter_code
_entity_poly.pdbx_strand_id
1 'polypeptide(L)'
;MTPILHRIQRNGRHELTITSIFPAGTDHIQLPVWRPGRYERGNFAQYVRGMAQRTAEGWSRLEQAELHHWKALNCDGPIEVRFHFTAAQMNAGSTWADDHLLYVNPVNCLPYHPDLSDIPVHIHLPDVPADWKIATALPKIADDFGIHLKARGTQELMDSPWIAAPANDMWHSEYKAAGHTFHIHVWGHRHYDDSAFVEAHRKFTEAQMAAFGWLPVPEYHFLYLFPDFQARHGVEHEASTVIAWGPANGLLNEDDGPSAGLAEVIDIASHELVHTWNVKRMRPTEWMPYDFSKASPSRMGYIAEGVTTYLGDLFLLESGVIDTAGWLTRFEKILTRHLWNPGRLETSVANSSVDTWVDGYKLGVPHRRGNIYVEGAILAFLCDVALNRNGAGWLIDALAELTGPGQPRALTEAMWWSTLERRAAVRGPQGAEEIRQLRTDFCDGTEDSWPEIVNALMHQGVEAKLEPHKDALTRCGALCGKAREGRTEVKVCWPESEAWNAGLRQGDVVESVEEKQNAKIVVNWKRDAVHMEQSALRIPDGNGHFARPVLTAFPG
;
A
#
# COMPACT_ATOMS: atom_id res chain seq x y z
N MET A 1 -6.12 -35.99 -0.87
CA MET A 1 -7.34 -35.26 -1.30
C MET A 1 -7.12 -34.79 -2.73
N THR A 2 -8.16 -34.78 -3.56
CA THR A 2 -8.08 -34.26 -4.93
C THR A 2 -7.86 -32.75 -4.85
N PRO A 3 -6.87 -32.18 -5.57
CA PRO A 3 -6.63 -30.74 -5.56
C PRO A 3 -7.78 -29.96 -6.20
N ILE A 4 -7.98 -28.73 -5.79
CA ILE A 4 -8.82 -27.78 -6.53
C ILE A 4 -8.08 -27.42 -7.82
N LEU A 5 -8.79 -27.39 -8.94
CA LEU A 5 -8.21 -27.01 -10.23
C LEU A 5 -8.84 -25.71 -10.74
N HIS A 6 -8.02 -24.72 -11.10
CA HIS A 6 -8.43 -23.56 -11.87
C HIS A 6 -7.79 -23.59 -13.26
N ARG A 7 -8.62 -23.49 -14.28
CA ARG A 7 -8.18 -23.31 -15.67
C ARG A 7 -8.52 -21.88 -16.09
N ILE A 8 -7.53 -21.11 -16.49
CA ILE A 8 -7.67 -19.72 -16.87
C ILE A 8 -7.29 -19.57 -18.32
N GLN A 9 -8.23 -19.12 -19.14
CA GLN A 9 -8.06 -18.93 -20.58
C GLN A 9 -8.31 -17.46 -20.93
N ARG A 10 -7.46 -16.88 -21.77
CA ARG A 10 -7.71 -15.57 -22.36
C ARG A 10 -8.81 -15.70 -23.42
N ASN A 11 -9.79 -14.84 -23.36
CA ASN A 11 -10.91 -14.81 -24.30
C ASN A 11 -10.93 -13.47 -25.05
N GLY A 12 -9.82 -13.15 -25.71
CA GLY A 12 -9.58 -11.87 -26.31
C GLY A 12 -9.12 -10.79 -25.31
N ARG A 13 -9.24 -9.55 -25.71
CA ARG A 13 -8.76 -8.41 -24.92
C ARG A 13 -9.66 -8.18 -23.70
N HIS A 14 -9.03 -8.12 -22.52
CA HIS A 14 -9.66 -7.82 -21.22
C HIS A 14 -10.73 -8.82 -20.76
N GLU A 15 -10.73 -10.03 -21.29
CA GLU A 15 -11.63 -11.06 -20.82
C GLU A 15 -10.89 -12.39 -20.55
N LEU A 16 -11.20 -12.99 -19.40
CA LEU A 16 -10.78 -14.33 -19.03
C LEU A 16 -11.98 -15.25 -18.92
N THR A 17 -11.85 -16.47 -19.40
CA THR A 17 -12.74 -17.58 -19.07
C THR A 17 -12.08 -18.39 -17.97
N ILE A 18 -12.69 -18.45 -16.80
CA ILE A 18 -12.20 -19.20 -15.65
C ILE A 18 -13.11 -20.41 -15.43
N THR A 19 -12.52 -21.60 -15.45
CA THR A 19 -13.19 -22.85 -15.10
C THR A 19 -12.53 -23.43 -13.86
N SER A 20 -13.32 -23.75 -12.85
CA SER A 20 -12.83 -24.24 -11.56
C SER A 20 -13.51 -25.56 -11.20
N ILE A 21 -12.73 -26.53 -10.72
CA ILE A 21 -13.23 -27.83 -10.26
C ILE A 21 -12.95 -27.96 -8.78
N PHE A 22 -14.01 -28.19 -8.01
CA PHE A 22 -13.96 -28.39 -6.57
C PHE A 22 -14.34 -29.82 -6.20
N PRO A 23 -13.88 -30.33 -5.04
CA PRO A 23 -14.27 -31.66 -4.54
C PRO A 23 -15.78 -31.80 -4.33
N ALA A 24 -16.25 -33.05 -4.24
CA ALA A 24 -17.62 -33.37 -3.83
C ALA A 24 -17.93 -32.77 -2.45
N GLY A 25 -19.19 -32.38 -2.25
CA GLY A 25 -19.66 -31.74 -1.03
C GLY A 25 -19.49 -30.20 -1.02
N THR A 26 -18.96 -29.59 -2.07
CA THR A 26 -18.85 -28.14 -2.21
C THR A 26 -20.23 -27.55 -2.54
N ASP A 27 -20.93 -27.05 -1.55
CA ASP A 27 -22.32 -26.57 -1.65
C ASP A 27 -22.43 -25.13 -2.16
N HIS A 28 -21.33 -24.39 -2.13
CA HIS A 28 -21.22 -23.03 -2.65
C HIS A 28 -19.79 -22.70 -3.08
N ILE A 29 -19.64 -21.60 -3.79
CA ILE A 29 -18.37 -20.97 -4.08
C ILE A 29 -18.47 -19.47 -3.86
N GLN A 30 -17.38 -18.84 -3.51
CA GLN A 30 -17.35 -17.40 -3.33
C GLN A 30 -16.05 -16.77 -3.86
N LEU A 31 -16.10 -15.48 -4.18
CA LEU A 31 -14.91 -14.67 -4.41
C LEU A 31 -14.51 -13.95 -3.12
N PRO A 32 -13.22 -13.64 -2.95
CA PRO A 32 -12.77 -12.78 -1.86
C PRO A 32 -13.50 -11.43 -1.81
N VAL A 33 -13.74 -10.94 -0.60
CA VAL A 33 -14.37 -9.63 -0.36
C VAL A 33 -13.33 -8.52 -0.35
N TRP A 34 -12.11 -8.87 -0.02
CA TRP A 34 -10.97 -7.95 0.08
C TRP A 34 -9.67 -8.68 -0.24
N ARG A 35 -8.58 -7.94 -0.32
CA ARG A 35 -7.24 -8.48 -0.49
C ARG A 35 -6.27 -7.90 0.55
N PRO A 36 -5.26 -8.66 1.01
CA PRO A 36 -4.13 -8.13 1.78
C PRO A 36 -3.47 -6.96 1.04
N GLY A 37 -2.91 -6.02 1.80
CA GLY A 37 -2.31 -4.80 1.24
C GLY A 37 -3.32 -3.73 0.81
N ARG A 38 -4.62 -3.96 1.04
CA ARG A 38 -5.63 -2.94 0.76
C ARG A 38 -6.82 -3.04 1.71
N TYR A 39 -6.98 -2.07 2.55
CA TYR A 39 -7.92 -2.07 3.66
C TYR A 39 -9.27 -1.46 3.23
N GLU A 40 -9.88 -2.09 2.24
CA GLU A 40 -11.22 -1.75 1.73
C GLU A 40 -11.87 -2.98 1.07
N ARG A 41 -13.16 -2.93 0.85
CA ARG A 41 -13.87 -3.98 0.10
C ARG A 41 -13.53 -3.89 -1.38
N GLY A 42 -13.09 -5.01 -1.96
CA GLY A 42 -12.66 -5.09 -3.37
C GLY A 42 -13.81 -5.15 -4.38
N ASN A 43 -15.01 -5.61 -3.96
CA ASN A 43 -16.19 -5.79 -4.82
C ASN A 43 -15.89 -6.55 -6.13
N PHE A 44 -15.05 -7.58 -6.08
CA PHE A 44 -14.52 -8.29 -7.25
C PHE A 44 -15.61 -8.96 -8.09
N ALA A 45 -16.74 -9.35 -7.48
CA ALA A 45 -17.87 -9.93 -8.18
C ALA A 45 -18.48 -9.03 -9.27
N GLN A 46 -18.23 -7.70 -9.24
CA GLN A 46 -18.67 -6.78 -10.29
C GLN A 46 -18.05 -7.07 -11.67
N TYR A 47 -16.91 -7.79 -11.69
CA TYR A 47 -16.20 -8.18 -12.92
C TYR A 47 -16.59 -9.56 -13.43
N VAL A 48 -17.49 -10.28 -12.70
CA VAL A 48 -17.93 -11.63 -13.02
C VAL A 48 -19.18 -11.60 -13.89
N ARG A 49 -19.19 -12.44 -14.91
CA ARG A 49 -20.33 -12.60 -15.82
C ARG A 49 -20.57 -14.07 -16.12
N GLY A 50 -21.84 -14.51 -16.04
CA GLY A 50 -22.27 -15.82 -16.50
C GLY A 50 -21.79 -17.01 -15.65
N MET A 51 -21.76 -16.88 -14.31
CA MET A 51 -21.40 -17.97 -13.41
C MET A 51 -22.36 -19.15 -13.60
N ALA A 52 -21.81 -20.33 -13.96
CA ALA A 52 -22.58 -21.53 -14.26
C ALA A 52 -21.86 -22.80 -13.79
N GLN A 53 -22.61 -23.82 -13.41
CA GLN A 53 -22.12 -25.14 -13.06
C GLN A 53 -22.39 -26.13 -14.20
N ARG A 54 -21.47 -27.07 -14.42
CA ARG A 54 -21.63 -28.19 -15.34
C ARG A 54 -22.64 -29.20 -14.76
N THR A 55 -23.67 -29.53 -15.53
CA THR A 55 -24.66 -30.57 -15.22
C THR A 55 -24.67 -31.61 -16.34
N ALA A 56 -25.46 -32.66 -16.18
CA ALA A 56 -25.65 -33.66 -17.24
C ALA A 56 -26.24 -33.07 -18.52
N GLU A 57 -27.01 -31.98 -18.40
CA GLU A 57 -27.70 -31.31 -19.50
C GLU A 57 -26.85 -30.16 -20.12
N GLY A 58 -25.68 -29.88 -19.55
CA GLY A 58 -24.78 -28.79 -20.00
C GLY A 58 -24.47 -27.80 -18.91
N TRP A 59 -24.24 -26.53 -19.28
CA TRP A 59 -23.96 -25.46 -18.35
C TRP A 59 -25.25 -24.82 -17.84
N SER A 60 -25.47 -24.86 -16.53
CA SER A 60 -26.64 -24.28 -15.87
C SER A 60 -26.21 -23.14 -14.97
N ARG A 61 -26.89 -21.99 -15.11
CA ARG A 61 -26.58 -20.77 -14.37
C ARG A 61 -26.73 -20.98 -12.87
N LEU A 62 -25.77 -20.48 -12.07
CA LEU A 62 -25.83 -20.48 -10.63
C LEU A 62 -26.64 -19.29 -10.10
N GLU A 63 -27.34 -19.51 -8.99
CA GLU A 63 -27.95 -18.46 -8.21
C GLU A 63 -26.87 -17.72 -7.41
N GLN A 64 -26.87 -16.39 -7.52
CA GLN A 64 -26.06 -15.53 -6.67
C GLN A 64 -26.81 -15.28 -5.36
N ALA A 65 -26.45 -16.02 -4.31
CA ALA A 65 -27.11 -15.96 -3.00
C ALA A 65 -26.76 -14.70 -2.22
N GLU A 66 -25.51 -14.18 -2.39
CA GLU A 66 -25.01 -12.94 -1.79
C GLU A 66 -24.12 -12.18 -2.80
N LEU A 67 -23.61 -11.00 -2.43
CA LEU A 67 -22.86 -10.13 -3.34
C LEU A 67 -21.65 -10.81 -4.02
N HIS A 68 -21.05 -11.80 -3.38
CA HIS A 68 -19.84 -12.48 -3.87
C HIS A 68 -19.90 -14.01 -3.71
N HIS A 69 -21.10 -14.56 -3.51
CA HIS A 69 -21.37 -15.95 -3.15
C HIS A 69 -22.39 -16.56 -4.11
N TRP A 70 -22.11 -17.75 -4.65
CA TRP A 70 -22.97 -18.52 -5.56
C TRP A 70 -23.23 -19.91 -4.99
N LYS A 71 -24.50 -20.31 -4.98
CA LYS A 71 -24.96 -21.61 -4.49
C LYS A 71 -24.76 -22.66 -5.57
N ALA A 72 -24.21 -23.82 -5.22
CA ALA A 72 -24.11 -24.95 -6.12
C ALA A 72 -25.49 -25.58 -6.39
N LEU A 73 -25.70 -26.10 -7.60
CA LEU A 73 -26.96 -26.78 -7.99
C LEU A 73 -27.01 -28.20 -7.46
N ASN A 74 -25.88 -28.91 -7.50
CA ASN A 74 -25.69 -30.25 -6.99
C ASN A 74 -24.23 -30.42 -6.57
N CYS A 75 -23.99 -30.99 -5.40
CA CYS A 75 -22.68 -31.20 -4.81
C CYS A 75 -22.39 -32.67 -4.42
N ASP A 76 -23.21 -33.64 -4.84
CA ASP A 76 -23.01 -35.06 -4.57
C ASP A 76 -21.70 -35.62 -5.16
N GLY A 77 -21.21 -34.99 -6.24
CA GLY A 77 -19.92 -35.21 -6.88
C GLY A 77 -19.07 -33.95 -6.96
N PRO A 78 -17.87 -34.05 -7.57
CA PRO A 78 -17.08 -32.87 -7.87
C PRO A 78 -17.89 -31.86 -8.69
N ILE A 79 -17.80 -30.59 -8.36
CA ILE A 79 -18.48 -29.54 -9.12
C ILE A 79 -17.51 -28.84 -10.06
N GLU A 80 -17.93 -28.63 -11.30
CA GLU A 80 -17.21 -27.83 -12.29
C GLU A 80 -18.01 -26.54 -12.54
N VAL A 81 -17.38 -25.39 -12.25
CA VAL A 81 -18.00 -24.06 -12.44
C VAL A 81 -17.21 -23.26 -13.47
N ARG A 82 -17.91 -22.43 -14.25
CA ARG A 82 -17.30 -21.57 -15.26
C ARG A 82 -17.95 -20.19 -15.26
N PHE A 83 -17.13 -19.17 -15.50
CA PHE A 83 -17.57 -17.78 -15.66
C PHE A 83 -16.59 -16.99 -16.51
N HIS A 84 -17.00 -15.80 -16.92
CA HIS A 84 -16.14 -14.81 -17.54
C HIS A 84 -15.77 -13.74 -16.53
N PHE A 85 -14.51 -13.31 -16.55
CA PHE A 85 -13.99 -12.25 -15.70
C PHE A 85 -13.41 -11.12 -16.55
N THR A 86 -13.83 -9.88 -16.27
CA THR A 86 -13.30 -8.69 -16.96
C THR A 86 -11.97 -8.28 -16.33
N ALA A 87 -10.88 -8.49 -17.06
CA ALA A 87 -9.49 -8.25 -16.67
C ALA A 87 -8.95 -6.98 -17.35
N ALA A 88 -9.52 -5.82 -17.01
CA ALA A 88 -9.25 -4.53 -17.68
C ALA A 88 -8.63 -3.49 -16.74
N GLN A 89 -8.16 -3.88 -15.57
CA GLN A 89 -7.53 -2.98 -14.62
C GLN A 89 -6.04 -3.29 -14.47
N MET A 90 -5.21 -2.25 -14.49
CA MET A 90 -3.78 -2.36 -14.25
C MET A 90 -3.36 -1.46 -13.09
N ASN A 91 -3.13 -2.09 -11.96
CA ASN A 91 -2.44 -1.58 -10.79
C ASN A 91 -1.82 -2.77 -10.06
N ALA A 92 -1.01 -2.55 -9.04
CA ALA A 92 -0.30 -3.64 -8.35
C ALA A 92 -1.22 -4.71 -7.70
N GLY A 93 -2.50 -4.45 -7.56
CA GLY A 93 -3.44 -5.38 -6.93
C GLY A 93 -4.63 -5.78 -7.82
N SER A 94 -4.55 -5.62 -9.13
CA SER A 94 -5.65 -5.89 -10.07
C SER A 94 -5.34 -7.08 -11.00
N THR A 95 -6.13 -7.21 -12.07
CA THR A 95 -5.96 -8.25 -13.09
C THR A 95 -6.11 -7.61 -14.47
N TRP A 96 -5.17 -7.95 -15.38
CA TRP A 96 -5.13 -7.45 -16.75
C TRP A 96 -4.86 -8.57 -17.75
N ALA A 97 -5.58 -8.58 -18.85
CA ALA A 97 -5.36 -9.53 -19.94
C ALA A 97 -5.50 -8.85 -21.29
N ASP A 98 -4.50 -9.01 -22.15
CA ASP A 98 -4.53 -8.63 -23.56
C ASP A 98 -3.61 -9.54 -24.40
N ASP A 99 -3.30 -9.14 -25.62
CA ASP A 99 -2.46 -9.94 -26.53
C ASP A 99 -0.98 -9.96 -26.11
N HIS A 100 -0.54 -9.05 -25.23
CA HIS A 100 0.85 -8.84 -24.83
C HIS A 100 1.12 -9.09 -23.33
N LEU A 101 0.07 -9.24 -22.53
CA LEU A 101 0.18 -9.37 -21.08
C LEU A 101 -0.97 -10.18 -20.51
N LEU A 102 -0.63 -11.15 -19.66
CA LEU A 102 -1.54 -11.78 -18.72
C LEU A 102 -1.03 -11.54 -17.31
N TYR A 103 -1.53 -10.50 -16.64
CA TYR A 103 -1.29 -10.24 -15.24
C TYR A 103 -2.50 -10.66 -14.42
N VAL A 104 -2.31 -11.59 -13.51
CA VAL A 104 -3.38 -12.10 -12.65
C VAL A 104 -2.99 -11.99 -11.19
N ASN A 105 -3.84 -11.32 -10.43
CA ASN A 105 -3.84 -11.41 -8.98
C ASN A 105 -4.99 -12.34 -8.56
N PRO A 106 -4.70 -13.56 -8.08
CA PRO A 106 -5.71 -14.60 -7.83
C PRO A 106 -6.86 -14.16 -6.94
N VAL A 107 -6.57 -13.35 -5.94
CA VAL A 107 -7.56 -12.84 -4.97
C VAL A 107 -8.69 -12.04 -5.63
N ASN A 108 -8.48 -11.50 -6.84
CA ASN A 108 -9.52 -10.74 -7.55
C ASN A 108 -10.50 -11.62 -8.31
N CYS A 109 -10.07 -12.79 -8.78
CA CYS A 109 -10.80 -13.51 -9.81
C CYS A 109 -10.98 -15.00 -9.56
N LEU A 110 -10.21 -15.62 -8.64
CA LEU A 110 -10.35 -17.04 -8.40
C LEU A 110 -11.36 -17.32 -7.28
N PRO A 111 -12.37 -18.18 -7.55
CA PRO A 111 -13.32 -18.59 -6.53
C PRO A 111 -12.70 -19.58 -5.57
N TYR A 112 -13.19 -19.62 -4.35
CA TYR A 112 -12.76 -20.54 -3.31
C TYR A 112 -13.95 -20.97 -2.45
N HIS A 113 -13.72 -21.96 -1.58
CA HIS A 113 -14.63 -22.35 -0.50
C HIS A 113 -13.87 -22.25 0.83
N PRO A 114 -14.41 -21.59 1.87
CA PRO A 114 -13.70 -21.38 3.13
C PRO A 114 -13.19 -22.65 3.80
N ASP A 115 -14.02 -23.70 3.84
CA ASP A 115 -13.68 -24.97 4.49
C ASP A 115 -12.68 -25.84 3.69
N LEU A 116 -12.33 -25.41 2.46
CA LEU A 116 -11.38 -26.11 1.59
C LEU A 116 -10.04 -25.36 1.49
N SER A 117 -9.74 -24.43 2.43
CA SER A 117 -8.59 -23.55 2.34
C SER A 117 -7.23 -24.26 2.39
N ASP A 118 -7.16 -25.44 3.00
CA ASP A 118 -5.94 -26.25 3.11
C ASP A 118 -5.76 -27.26 1.98
N ILE A 119 -6.71 -27.35 1.04
CA ILE A 119 -6.59 -28.24 -0.11
C ILE A 119 -5.63 -27.62 -1.13
N PRO A 120 -4.63 -28.40 -1.62
CA PRO A 120 -3.75 -27.92 -2.69
C PRO A 120 -4.51 -27.43 -3.92
N VAL A 121 -4.03 -26.35 -4.52
CA VAL A 121 -4.64 -25.75 -5.70
C VAL A 121 -3.69 -25.84 -6.88
N HIS A 122 -4.19 -26.32 -8.00
CA HIS A 122 -3.50 -26.33 -9.28
C HIS A 122 -4.11 -25.29 -10.21
N ILE A 123 -3.26 -24.54 -10.88
CA ILE A 123 -3.67 -23.57 -11.89
C ILE A 123 -3.12 -24.04 -13.24
N HIS A 124 -3.97 -24.02 -14.25
CA HIS A 124 -3.62 -24.36 -15.62
C HIS A 124 -3.89 -23.16 -16.53
N LEU A 125 -2.86 -22.75 -17.28
CA LEU A 125 -2.85 -21.66 -18.25
C LEU A 125 -2.64 -22.25 -19.66
N PRO A 126 -3.69 -22.82 -20.31
CA PRO A 126 -3.55 -23.64 -21.50
C PRO A 126 -3.21 -22.85 -22.78
N ASP A 127 -3.48 -21.56 -22.81
CA ASP A 127 -3.35 -20.69 -23.98
C ASP A 127 -2.25 -19.64 -23.82
N VAL A 128 -1.37 -19.80 -22.82
CA VAL A 128 -0.15 -19.00 -22.72
C VAL A 128 0.86 -19.58 -23.72
N PRO A 129 1.29 -18.79 -24.72
CA PRO A 129 2.22 -19.28 -25.75
C PRO A 129 3.54 -19.78 -25.15
N ALA A 130 4.15 -20.77 -25.80
CA ALA A 130 5.38 -21.40 -25.32
C ALA A 130 6.60 -20.44 -25.28
N ASP A 131 6.56 -19.36 -26.07
CA ASP A 131 7.58 -18.31 -26.11
C ASP A 131 7.37 -17.23 -25.03
N TRP A 132 6.27 -17.31 -24.27
CA TRP A 132 6.05 -16.39 -23.15
C TRP A 132 6.83 -16.81 -21.92
N LYS A 133 7.31 -15.81 -21.18
CA LYS A 133 7.86 -15.99 -19.84
C LYS A 133 6.77 -15.80 -18.79
N ILE A 134 6.90 -16.52 -17.69
CA ILE A 134 6.05 -16.30 -16.51
C ILE A 134 6.91 -15.99 -15.29
N ALA A 135 6.56 -14.90 -14.61
CA ALA A 135 7.14 -14.44 -13.35
C ALA A 135 6.13 -14.65 -12.21
N THR A 136 6.48 -15.43 -11.21
CA THR A 136 5.67 -15.75 -10.03
C THR A 136 6.53 -16.43 -8.97
N ALA A 137 6.12 -16.35 -7.72
CA ALA A 137 6.71 -17.11 -6.62
C ALA A 137 6.17 -18.56 -6.53
N LEU A 138 5.09 -18.91 -7.25
CA LEU A 138 4.55 -20.26 -7.23
C LEU A 138 5.44 -21.23 -7.98
N PRO A 139 5.58 -22.48 -7.51
CA PRO A 139 6.16 -23.56 -8.29
C PRO A 139 5.46 -23.71 -9.65
N LYS A 140 6.25 -23.78 -10.71
CA LYS A 140 5.75 -23.81 -12.10
C LYS A 140 6.34 -24.95 -12.90
N ILE A 141 5.52 -25.51 -13.80
CA ILE A 141 5.91 -26.50 -14.82
C ILE A 141 5.30 -26.05 -16.14
N ALA A 142 6.08 -26.05 -17.21
CA ALA A 142 5.60 -25.83 -18.57
C ALA A 142 5.69 -27.14 -19.35
N ASP A 143 4.66 -27.50 -20.11
CA ASP A 143 4.60 -28.64 -21.00
C ASP A 143 3.84 -28.31 -22.30
N ASP A 144 3.60 -29.31 -23.15
CA ASP A 144 2.89 -29.13 -24.43
C ASP A 144 1.41 -28.67 -24.25
N PHE A 145 0.88 -28.74 -23.03
CA PHE A 145 -0.50 -28.37 -22.72
C PHE A 145 -0.61 -26.98 -22.08
N GLY A 146 0.50 -26.28 -21.86
CA GLY A 146 0.53 -24.95 -21.29
C GLY A 146 1.38 -24.84 -20.02
N ILE A 147 1.07 -23.85 -19.20
CA ILE A 147 1.76 -23.60 -17.94
C ILE A 147 0.89 -24.06 -16.78
N HIS A 148 1.51 -24.79 -15.86
CA HIS A 148 0.89 -25.25 -14.62
C HIS A 148 1.58 -24.60 -13.42
N LEU A 149 0.78 -23.99 -12.52
CA LEU A 149 1.23 -23.46 -11.24
C LEU A 149 0.61 -24.27 -10.11
N LYS A 150 1.28 -24.32 -8.97
CA LYS A 150 0.81 -25.05 -7.78
C LYS A 150 0.88 -24.17 -6.54
N ALA A 151 -0.21 -24.16 -5.76
CA ALA A 151 -0.26 -23.58 -4.44
C ALA A 151 -0.61 -24.65 -3.39
N ARG A 152 -0.08 -24.50 -2.19
CA ARG A 152 -0.35 -25.42 -1.06
C ARG A 152 -1.79 -25.35 -0.56
N GLY A 153 -2.45 -24.22 -0.78
CA GLY A 153 -3.83 -23.95 -0.40
C GLY A 153 -4.27 -22.54 -0.78
N THR A 154 -5.46 -22.17 -0.34
CA THR A 154 -6.09 -20.88 -0.67
C THR A 154 -5.26 -19.67 -0.18
N GLN A 155 -4.66 -19.72 1.01
CA GLN A 155 -3.87 -18.61 1.56
C GLN A 155 -2.68 -18.28 0.64
N GLU A 156 -1.91 -19.27 0.23
CA GLU A 156 -0.78 -19.10 -0.67
C GLU A 156 -1.22 -18.68 -2.07
N LEU A 157 -2.29 -19.30 -2.60
CA LEU A 157 -2.84 -18.93 -3.90
C LEU A 157 -3.21 -17.46 -3.97
N MET A 158 -4.02 -16.98 -3.01
CA MET A 158 -4.53 -15.61 -3.00
C MET A 158 -3.43 -14.55 -2.77
N ASP A 159 -2.26 -14.97 -2.30
CA ASP A 159 -1.08 -14.14 -2.06
C ASP A 159 0.05 -14.35 -3.09
N SER A 160 -0.26 -14.94 -4.23
CA SER A 160 0.75 -15.28 -5.25
C SER A 160 0.33 -14.83 -6.65
N PRO A 161 0.51 -13.56 -6.98
CA PRO A 161 0.26 -13.04 -8.33
C PRO A 161 1.27 -13.62 -9.36
N TRP A 162 0.89 -13.52 -10.64
CA TRP A 162 1.81 -13.82 -11.74
C TRP A 162 1.66 -12.85 -12.90
N ILE A 163 2.75 -12.67 -13.62
CA ILE A 163 2.82 -11.93 -14.86
C ILE A 163 3.32 -12.90 -15.94
N ALA A 164 2.58 -13.05 -17.03
CA ALA A 164 3.02 -13.77 -18.21
C ALA A 164 3.00 -12.83 -19.41
N ALA A 165 4.09 -12.81 -20.20
CA ALA A 165 4.23 -11.94 -21.35
C ALA A 165 5.23 -12.55 -22.36
N PRO A 166 5.24 -12.09 -23.64
CA PRO A 166 6.26 -12.45 -24.61
C PRO A 166 7.68 -12.29 -24.03
N ALA A 167 8.58 -13.19 -24.38
CA ALA A 167 9.93 -13.19 -23.81
C ALA A 167 10.70 -11.88 -24.05
N ASN A 168 10.39 -11.18 -25.15
CA ASN A 168 11.01 -9.90 -25.49
C ASN A 168 10.43 -8.71 -24.68
N ASP A 169 9.23 -8.85 -24.12
CA ASP A 169 8.54 -7.82 -23.34
C ASP A 169 8.77 -7.99 -21.83
N MET A 170 9.38 -9.11 -21.44
CA MET A 170 9.68 -9.45 -20.04
C MET A 170 11.19 -9.50 -19.80
N TRP A 171 11.71 -8.47 -19.15
CA TRP A 171 13.10 -8.48 -18.68
C TRP A 171 13.20 -9.19 -17.32
N HIS A 172 14.32 -9.86 -17.09
CA HIS A 172 14.62 -10.53 -15.84
C HIS A 172 16.08 -10.34 -15.46
N SER A 173 16.32 -10.08 -14.20
CA SER A 173 17.62 -10.13 -13.56
C SER A 173 17.49 -10.79 -12.20
N GLU A 174 18.63 -11.24 -11.67
CA GLU A 174 18.69 -11.79 -10.32
C GLU A 174 19.95 -11.32 -9.59
N TYR A 175 19.87 -11.30 -8.27
CA TYR A 175 21.02 -11.08 -7.39
C TYR A 175 20.91 -11.94 -6.15
N LYS A 176 22.02 -12.08 -5.40
CA LYS A 176 22.05 -12.80 -4.13
C LYS A 176 22.33 -11.84 -2.98
N ALA A 177 21.62 -12.03 -1.87
CA ALA A 177 21.85 -11.35 -0.61
C ALA A 177 21.66 -12.34 0.56
N ALA A 178 22.62 -12.41 1.48
CA ALA A 178 22.60 -13.28 2.65
C ALA A 178 22.24 -14.77 2.35
N GLY A 179 22.65 -15.29 1.19
CA GLY A 179 22.41 -16.67 0.77
C GLY A 179 21.06 -16.93 0.10
N HIS A 180 20.20 -15.94 -0.01
CA HIS A 180 18.92 -16.01 -0.72
C HIS A 180 19.02 -15.43 -2.12
N THR A 181 18.12 -15.85 -3.02
CA THR A 181 18.03 -15.33 -4.39
C THR A 181 16.86 -14.36 -4.49
N PHE A 182 17.12 -13.21 -5.11
CA PHE A 182 16.13 -12.18 -5.39
C PHE A 182 16.02 -12.01 -6.88
N HIS A 183 14.79 -12.05 -7.41
CA HIS A 183 14.48 -11.92 -8.81
C HIS A 183 13.81 -10.58 -9.08
N ILE A 184 14.24 -9.90 -10.13
CA ILE A 184 13.60 -8.69 -10.64
C ILE A 184 13.00 -9.02 -12.00
N HIS A 185 11.70 -8.93 -12.14
CA HIS A 185 10.97 -9.11 -13.38
C HIS A 185 10.30 -7.79 -13.78
N VAL A 186 10.50 -7.36 -15.01
CA VAL A 186 9.94 -6.10 -15.51
C VAL A 186 9.18 -6.34 -16.79
N TRP A 187 7.89 -6.03 -16.80
CA TRP A 187 7.11 -5.85 -18.01
C TRP A 187 6.96 -4.37 -18.33
N GLY A 188 7.21 -4.02 -19.60
CA GLY A 188 7.14 -2.64 -20.09
C GLY A 188 8.51 -2.04 -20.42
N HIS A 189 8.51 -0.74 -20.73
CA HIS A 189 9.71 -0.04 -21.15
C HIS A 189 10.63 0.30 -19.98
N ARG A 190 11.93 0.03 -20.15
CA ARG A 190 12.99 0.35 -19.20
C ARG A 190 13.78 1.55 -19.73
N HIS A 191 13.61 2.67 -19.09
CA HIS A 191 14.23 3.95 -19.48
C HIS A 191 15.32 4.38 -18.49
N TYR A 192 15.97 3.42 -17.83
CA TYR A 192 16.97 3.63 -16.79
C TYR A 192 18.14 2.67 -16.95
N ASP A 193 19.21 2.86 -16.19
CA ASP A 193 20.35 1.93 -16.15
C ASP A 193 19.97 0.67 -15.36
N ASP A 194 19.94 -0.47 -16.06
CA ASP A 194 19.58 -1.77 -15.49
C ASP A 194 20.52 -2.19 -14.36
N SER A 195 21.83 -1.89 -14.48
CA SER A 195 22.82 -2.27 -13.48
C SER A 195 22.67 -1.45 -12.21
N ALA A 196 22.44 -0.14 -12.33
CA ALA A 196 22.19 0.74 -11.20
C ALA A 196 20.87 0.37 -10.48
N PHE A 197 19.84 -0.01 -11.23
CA PHE A 197 18.57 -0.47 -10.69
C PHE A 197 18.74 -1.74 -9.85
N VAL A 198 19.42 -2.76 -10.39
CA VAL A 198 19.70 -4.01 -9.66
C VAL A 198 20.58 -3.74 -8.43
N GLU A 199 21.59 -2.87 -8.56
CA GLU A 199 22.48 -2.54 -7.45
C GLU A 199 21.76 -1.81 -6.30
N ALA A 200 20.82 -0.89 -6.61
CA ALA A 200 20.00 -0.26 -5.58
C ALA A 200 19.16 -1.30 -4.81
N HIS A 201 18.56 -2.27 -5.54
CA HIS A 201 17.81 -3.37 -4.92
C HIS A 201 18.72 -4.23 -4.02
N ARG A 202 19.89 -4.61 -4.50
CA ARG A 202 20.86 -5.40 -3.73
C ARG A 202 21.22 -4.70 -2.43
N LYS A 203 21.53 -3.39 -2.49
CA LYS A 203 21.96 -2.59 -1.33
C LYS A 203 20.88 -2.54 -0.24
N PHE A 204 19.67 -2.08 -0.55
CA PHE A 204 18.64 -2.01 0.49
C PHE A 204 18.22 -3.39 1.00
N THR A 205 18.22 -4.41 0.13
CA THR A 205 17.96 -5.79 0.55
C THR A 205 19.00 -6.29 1.55
N GLU A 206 20.28 -6.05 1.30
CA GLU A 206 21.36 -6.44 2.22
C GLU A 206 21.22 -5.75 3.58
N ALA A 207 20.85 -4.45 3.60
CA ALA A 207 20.61 -3.72 4.83
C ALA A 207 19.41 -4.30 5.61
N GLN A 208 18.30 -4.58 4.95
CA GLN A 208 17.13 -5.19 5.57
C GLN A 208 17.44 -6.60 6.07
N MET A 209 18.12 -7.43 5.28
CA MET A 209 18.54 -8.77 5.67
C MET A 209 19.50 -8.75 6.89
N ALA A 210 20.40 -7.79 6.96
CA ALA A 210 21.29 -7.63 8.10
C ALA A 210 20.52 -7.27 9.38
N ALA A 211 19.52 -6.41 9.27
CA ALA A 211 18.71 -5.95 10.39
C ALA A 211 17.77 -7.03 10.94
N PHE A 212 17.08 -7.76 10.08
CA PHE A 212 16.19 -8.86 10.49
C PHE A 212 16.90 -10.18 10.76
N GLY A 213 18.08 -10.40 10.17
CA GLY A 213 18.90 -11.59 10.37
C GLY A 213 18.44 -12.86 9.62
N TRP A 214 17.31 -12.82 8.91
CA TRP A 214 16.74 -13.96 8.19
C TRP A 214 15.71 -13.51 7.15
N LEU A 215 15.44 -14.35 6.13
CA LEU A 215 14.34 -14.17 5.19
C LEU A 215 13.35 -15.34 5.33
N PRO A 216 12.03 -15.07 5.39
CA PRO A 216 11.03 -16.15 5.58
C PRO A 216 10.85 -17.07 4.39
N VAL A 217 11.37 -16.72 3.23
CA VAL A 217 11.18 -17.43 1.97
C VAL A 217 12.54 -17.75 1.33
N PRO A 218 12.66 -18.84 0.54
CA PRO A 218 13.93 -19.19 -0.10
C PRO A 218 14.32 -18.21 -1.21
N GLU A 219 13.35 -17.68 -1.92
CA GLU A 219 13.51 -16.74 -3.04
C GLU A 219 12.46 -15.64 -2.92
N TYR A 220 12.77 -14.44 -3.44
CA TYR A 220 11.84 -13.31 -3.44
C TYR A 220 11.76 -12.70 -4.84
N HIS A 221 10.56 -12.30 -5.28
CA HIS A 221 10.30 -11.81 -6.62
C HIS A 221 9.74 -10.39 -6.61
N PHE A 222 10.48 -9.46 -7.18
CA PHE A 222 9.95 -8.13 -7.52
C PHE A 222 9.32 -8.20 -8.91
N LEU A 223 8.02 -7.92 -9.00
CA LEU A 223 7.24 -7.97 -10.23
C LEU A 223 6.84 -6.54 -10.63
N TYR A 224 7.47 -6.00 -11.66
CA TYR A 224 7.24 -4.63 -12.12
C TYR A 224 6.34 -4.59 -13.35
N LEU A 225 5.38 -3.67 -13.32
CA LEU A 225 4.52 -3.28 -14.43
C LEU A 225 4.75 -1.80 -14.73
N PHE A 226 5.35 -1.48 -15.88
CA PHE A 226 5.64 -0.13 -16.32
C PHE A 226 4.81 0.25 -17.55
N PRO A 227 3.51 0.56 -17.39
CA PRO A 227 2.65 0.99 -18.49
C PRO A 227 2.94 2.43 -18.92
N ASP A 228 2.41 2.82 -20.11
CA ASP A 228 2.51 4.18 -20.64
C ASP A 228 1.40 5.12 -20.13
N PHE A 229 0.65 4.71 -19.13
CA PHE A 229 -0.39 5.52 -18.47
C PHE A 229 -0.16 5.61 -16.96
N GLN A 230 -0.89 6.51 -16.31
CA GLN A 230 -0.75 6.76 -14.86
C GLN A 230 -1.03 5.50 -14.05
N ALA A 231 -0.01 5.02 -13.37
CA ALA A 231 -0.05 3.95 -12.38
C ALA A 231 0.93 4.30 -11.25
N ARG A 232 0.54 4.06 -10.00
CA ARG A 232 1.40 4.35 -8.85
C ARG A 232 0.89 3.54 -7.66
N HIS A 233 1.39 2.32 -7.52
CA HIS A 233 0.89 1.38 -6.52
C HIS A 233 1.87 0.23 -6.30
N GLY A 234 2.20 -0.09 -5.04
CA GLY A 234 2.85 -1.31 -4.60
C GLY A 234 1.87 -2.23 -3.87
N VAL A 235 2.13 -3.51 -3.83
CA VAL A 235 1.41 -4.50 -3.03
C VAL A 235 2.35 -5.60 -2.62
N GLU A 236 2.41 -5.81 -1.32
CA GLU A 236 3.19 -6.86 -0.68
C GLU A 236 2.55 -8.24 -0.81
N HIS A 237 3.39 -9.27 -0.98
CA HIS A 237 3.02 -10.68 -0.95
C HIS A 237 4.06 -11.48 -0.14
N GLU A 238 3.75 -12.71 0.27
CA GLU A 238 4.64 -13.51 1.13
C GLU A 238 6.04 -13.71 0.52
N ALA A 239 6.11 -14.00 -0.78
CA ALA A 239 7.36 -14.27 -1.49
C ALA A 239 7.56 -13.38 -2.72
N SER A 240 6.79 -12.32 -2.85
CA SER A 240 6.89 -11.37 -3.96
C SER A 240 6.30 -10.01 -3.62
N THR A 241 6.52 -9.05 -4.49
CA THR A 241 5.76 -7.81 -4.54
C THR A 241 5.40 -7.50 -5.98
N VAL A 242 4.25 -6.85 -6.19
CA VAL A 242 3.93 -6.24 -7.48
C VAL A 242 4.01 -4.73 -7.35
N ILE A 243 4.71 -4.09 -8.27
CA ILE A 243 4.82 -2.64 -8.34
C ILE A 243 4.39 -2.18 -9.72
N ALA A 244 3.30 -1.43 -9.80
CA ALA A 244 2.83 -0.78 -11.01
C ALA A 244 3.16 0.71 -10.94
N TRP A 245 3.98 1.20 -11.86
CA TRP A 245 4.38 2.60 -11.92
C TRP A 245 4.38 3.09 -13.38
N GLY A 246 3.78 4.24 -13.63
CA GLY A 246 3.66 4.82 -14.98
C GLY A 246 3.22 6.28 -14.96
N PRO A 247 3.38 6.98 -16.10
CA PRO A 247 3.86 6.43 -17.38
C PRO A 247 5.36 6.11 -17.38
N ALA A 248 5.73 5.05 -18.10
CA ALA A 248 7.10 4.50 -18.11
C ALA A 248 8.19 5.52 -18.48
N ASN A 249 7.87 6.51 -19.32
CA ASN A 249 8.81 7.59 -19.68
C ASN A 249 9.22 8.49 -18.50
N GLY A 250 8.47 8.51 -17.41
CA GLY A 250 8.86 9.19 -16.17
C GLY A 250 9.99 8.49 -15.40
N LEU A 251 10.45 7.32 -15.87
CA LEU A 251 11.62 6.60 -15.32
C LEU A 251 12.93 6.97 -16.02
N LEU A 252 12.89 7.86 -17.03
CA LEU A 252 14.09 8.31 -17.74
C LEU A 252 15.10 8.89 -16.75
N ASN A 253 16.36 8.44 -16.83
CA ASN A 253 17.42 9.05 -16.07
C ASN A 253 17.57 10.54 -16.46
N GLU A 254 17.83 11.36 -15.48
CA GLU A 254 18.17 12.78 -15.65
C GLU A 254 19.70 12.92 -15.77
N ASP A 255 20.18 14.05 -16.23
CA ASP A 255 21.63 14.27 -16.45
C ASP A 255 22.47 14.05 -15.18
N ASP A 256 21.89 14.33 -14.00
CA ASP A 256 22.54 14.23 -12.69
C ASP A 256 22.20 12.94 -11.90
N GLY A 257 21.53 11.95 -12.52
CA GLY A 257 21.20 10.69 -11.85
C GLY A 257 19.80 10.12 -12.12
N PRO A 258 19.26 9.30 -11.22
CA PRO A 258 17.93 8.71 -11.39
C PRO A 258 16.84 9.78 -11.33
N SER A 259 15.83 9.64 -12.21
CA SER A 259 14.65 10.51 -12.19
C SER A 259 13.89 10.40 -10.86
N ALA A 260 13.09 11.43 -10.57
CA ALA A 260 12.20 11.39 -9.42
C ALA A 260 11.25 10.18 -9.45
N GLY A 261 10.83 9.73 -10.64
CA GLY A 261 10.00 8.54 -10.83
C GLY A 261 10.75 7.25 -10.49
N LEU A 262 12.00 7.11 -10.92
CA LEU A 262 12.82 5.94 -10.60
C LEU A 262 13.14 5.88 -9.11
N ALA A 263 13.44 7.02 -8.49
CA ALA A 263 13.64 7.11 -7.05
C ALA A 263 12.39 6.65 -6.27
N GLU A 264 11.20 7.03 -6.73
CA GLU A 264 9.94 6.60 -6.12
C GLU A 264 9.69 5.09 -6.30
N VAL A 265 10.02 4.50 -7.45
CA VAL A 265 9.94 3.04 -7.65
C VAL A 265 10.83 2.29 -6.66
N ILE A 266 12.04 2.78 -6.41
CA ILE A 266 12.98 2.20 -5.43
C ILE A 266 12.44 2.37 -4.00
N ASP A 267 11.83 3.51 -3.67
CA ASP A 267 11.18 3.73 -2.38
C ASP A 267 10.08 2.69 -2.13
N ILE A 268 9.20 2.51 -3.11
CA ILE A 268 8.13 1.50 -3.04
C ILE A 268 8.75 0.11 -2.88
N ALA A 269 9.78 -0.24 -3.64
CA ALA A 269 10.41 -1.56 -3.55
C ALA A 269 11.02 -1.85 -2.17
N SER A 270 11.67 -0.86 -1.55
CA SER A 270 12.18 -0.98 -0.19
C SER A 270 11.06 -1.17 0.83
N HIS A 271 9.99 -0.39 0.73
CA HIS A 271 8.79 -0.51 1.56
C HIS A 271 8.16 -1.90 1.45
N GLU A 272 7.92 -2.37 0.23
CA GLU A 272 7.28 -3.66 -0.03
C GLU A 272 8.13 -4.85 0.47
N LEU A 273 9.46 -4.75 0.44
CA LEU A 273 10.31 -5.80 0.97
C LEU A 273 10.23 -5.87 2.50
N VAL A 274 10.14 -4.74 3.23
CA VAL A 274 9.93 -4.72 4.69
C VAL A 274 8.68 -5.49 5.09
N HIS A 275 7.64 -5.45 4.26
CA HIS A 275 6.41 -6.20 4.50
C HIS A 275 6.61 -7.72 4.58
N THR A 276 7.70 -8.26 4.04
CA THR A 276 8.04 -9.68 4.18
C THR A 276 8.10 -10.09 5.67
N TRP A 277 8.49 -9.19 6.56
CA TRP A 277 8.50 -9.37 8.00
C TRP A 277 7.27 -8.73 8.67
N ASN A 278 7.05 -7.45 8.45
CA ASN A 278 5.88 -6.68 8.91
C ASN A 278 4.94 -6.49 7.73
N VAL A 279 4.11 -7.32 7.57
CA VAL A 279 2.85 -7.89 7.92
C VAL A 279 2.72 -9.37 7.44
N LYS A 280 3.72 -9.89 6.74
CA LYS A 280 3.60 -11.28 6.25
C LYS A 280 3.98 -12.30 7.32
N ARG A 281 4.91 -11.97 8.22
CA ARG A 281 5.34 -12.86 9.32
C ARG A 281 4.82 -12.43 10.69
N MET A 282 4.68 -11.14 10.94
CA MET A 282 4.02 -10.58 12.11
C MET A 282 2.75 -9.89 11.65
N ARG A 283 1.61 -10.48 11.96
CA ARG A 283 0.32 -10.11 11.39
C ARG A 283 -0.67 -9.75 12.49
N PRO A 284 -1.45 -8.66 12.37
CA PRO A 284 -2.58 -8.42 13.26
C PRO A 284 -3.42 -9.67 13.46
N THR A 285 -3.85 -9.93 14.69
CA THR A 285 -4.63 -11.13 15.04
C THR A 285 -5.86 -11.30 14.15
N GLU A 286 -6.49 -10.21 13.76
CA GLU A 286 -7.67 -10.18 12.89
C GLU A 286 -7.36 -10.65 11.46
N TRP A 287 -6.08 -10.65 11.06
CA TRP A 287 -5.63 -11.06 9.73
C TRP A 287 -4.92 -12.43 9.74
N MET A 288 -5.04 -13.20 10.83
CA MET A 288 -4.30 -14.45 10.98
C MET A 288 -5.22 -15.66 11.30
N PRO A 289 -5.52 -16.56 10.34
CA PRO A 289 -5.25 -16.42 8.90
C PRO A 289 -6.11 -15.34 8.25
N TYR A 290 -5.86 -14.99 6.99
CA TYR A 290 -6.74 -14.08 6.28
C TYR A 290 -8.13 -14.71 6.09
N ASP A 291 -9.17 -14.02 6.55
CA ASP A 291 -10.55 -14.34 6.23
C ASP A 291 -10.99 -13.51 5.02
N PHE A 292 -11.03 -14.15 3.86
CA PHE A 292 -11.42 -13.50 2.62
C PHE A 292 -12.94 -13.34 2.46
N SER A 293 -13.75 -13.89 3.36
CA SER A 293 -15.22 -13.88 3.27
C SER A 293 -15.85 -12.56 3.71
N LYS A 294 -15.14 -11.75 4.46
CA LYS A 294 -15.64 -10.49 5.03
C LYS A 294 -14.52 -9.48 5.21
N ALA A 295 -14.89 -8.20 5.35
CA ALA A 295 -13.95 -7.16 5.78
C ALA A 295 -13.35 -7.51 7.15
N SER A 296 -12.06 -7.23 7.33
CA SER A 296 -11.31 -7.56 8.54
C SER A 296 -10.63 -6.32 9.14
N PRO A 297 -11.40 -5.37 9.70
CA PRO A 297 -10.83 -4.15 10.26
C PRO A 297 -9.92 -4.45 11.45
N SER A 298 -8.79 -3.74 11.52
CA SER A 298 -7.84 -3.80 12.63
C SER A 298 -7.42 -2.39 13.02
N ARG A 299 -7.16 -2.19 14.31
CA ARG A 299 -6.57 -0.94 14.82
C ARG A 299 -5.08 -0.79 14.45
N MET A 300 -4.45 -1.86 13.97
CA MET A 300 -3.00 -1.96 13.75
C MET A 300 -2.56 -1.59 12.34
N GLY A 301 -3.41 -0.97 11.52
CA GLY A 301 -3.02 -0.50 10.18
C GLY A 301 -1.83 0.47 10.22
N TYR A 302 -1.71 1.30 11.25
CA TYR A 302 -0.57 2.20 11.45
C TYR A 302 0.75 1.47 11.74
N ILE A 303 0.71 0.27 12.32
CA ILE A 303 1.89 -0.58 12.49
C ILE A 303 2.21 -1.25 11.16
N ALA A 304 1.20 -1.85 10.52
CA ALA A 304 1.41 -2.54 9.25
C ALA A 304 2.00 -1.62 8.18
N GLU A 305 1.49 -0.41 8.06
CA GLU A 305 1.86 0.52 6.98
C GLU A 305 2.82 1.62 7.43
N GLY A 306 2.55 2.22 8.59
CA GLY A 306 3.35 3.34 9.07
C GLY A 306 4.77 2.97 9.46
N VAL A 307 4.94 1.88 10.23
CA VAL A 307 6.27 1.37 10.58
C VAL A 307 7.03 0.95 9.32
N THR A 308 6.35 0.31 8.36
CA THR A 308 6.96 -0.08 7.09
C THR A 308 7.37 1.13 6.26
N THR A 309 6.55 2.19 6.21
CA THR A 309 6.88 3.45 5.52
C THR A 309 8.15 4.08 6.12
N TYR A 310 8.23 4.16 7.43
CA TYR A 310 9.41 4.71 8.11
C TYR A 310 10.67 3.88 7.87
N LEU A 311 10.58 2.56 8.07
CA LEU A 311 11.73 1.67 7.91
C LEU A 311 12.15 1.52 6.45
N GLY A 312 11.24 1.54 5.49
CA GLY A 312 11.55 1.50 4.06
C GLY A 312 12.49 2.62 3.65
N ASP A 313 12.19 3.86 4.06
CA ASP A 313 13.05 5.03 3.82
C ASP A 313 14.35 5.00 4.62
N LEU A 314 14.31 4.50 5.87
CA LEU A 314 15.50 4.37 6.72
C LEU A 314 16.51 3.37 6.11
N PHE A 315 16.05 2.24 5.58
CA PHE A 315 16.92 1.26 4.93
C PHE A 315 17.55 1.78 3.63
N LEU A 316 16.90 2.68 2.92
CA LEU A 316 17.52 3.35 1.77
C LEU A 316 18.68 4.25 2.20
N LEU A 317 18.54 4.94 3.34
CA LEU A 317 19.62 5.74 3.93
C LEU A 317 20.76 4.85 4.43
N GLU A 318 20.48 3.84 5.24
CA GLU A 318 21.48 2.93 5.83
C GLU A 318 22.28 2.16 4.77
N SER A 319 21.63 1.80 3.67
CA SER A 319 22.27 1.11 2.53
C SER A 319 23.07 2.03 1.62
N GLY A 320 22.99 3.35 1.81
CA GLY A 320 23.62 4.34 0.92
C GLY A 320 23.01 4.39 -0.49
N VAL A 321 21.76 3.96 -0.66
CA VAL A 321 20.97 4.21 -1.87
C VAL A 321 20.59 5.68 -1.96
N ILE A 322 20.30 6.28 -0.81
CA ILE A 322 20.14 7.73 -0.65
C ILE A 322 21.09 8.25 0.42
N ASP A 323 21.41 9.51 0.35
CA ASP A 323 22.15 10.22 1.38
C ASP A 323 21.21 10.87 2.43
N THR A 324 21.79 11.55 3.42
CA THR A 324 21.04 12.27 4.46
C THR A 324 20.13 13.34 3.87
N ALA A 325 20.57 14.07 2.84
CA ALA A 325 19.75 15.10 2.20
C ALA A 325 18.53 14.49 1.49
N GLY A 326 18.74 13.36 0.82
CA GLY A 326 17.66 12.58 0.22
C GLY A 326 16.65 12.08 1.26
N TRP A 327 17.11 11.59 2.42
CA TRP A 327 16.24 11.17 3.50
C TRP A 327 15.46 12.34 4.11
N LEU A 328 16.10 13.46 4.38
CA LEU A 328 15.44 14.66 4.88
C LEU A 328 14.34 15.14 3.91
N THR A 329 14.62 15.15 2.62
CA THR A 329 13.64 15.52 1.59
C THR A 329 12.40 14.61 1.61
N ARG A 330 12.59 13.30 1.85
CA ARG A 330 11.46 12.33 2.00
C ARG A 330 10.69 12.59 3.27
N PHE A 331 11.40 12.77 4.38
CA PHE A 331 10.77 13.02 5.67
C PHE A 331 10.01 14.36 5.69
N GLU A 332 10.51 15.40 5.02
CA GLU A 332 9.76 16.65 4.79
C GLU A 332 8.43 16.42 4.05
N LYS A 333 8.40 15.50 3.08
CA LYS A 333 7.15 15.14 2.39
C LYS A 333 6.16 14.44 3.34
N ILE A 334 6.63 13.55 4.20
CA ILE A 334 5.81 12.91 5.25
C ILE A 334 5.27 13.97 6.20
N LEU A 335 6.13 14.84 6.73
CA LEU A 335 5.74 15.93 7.62
C LEU A 335 4.78 16.92 6.96
N THR A 336 4.97 17.24 5.68
CA THR A 336 4.04 18.09 4.93
C THR A 336 2.66 17.47 4.87
N ARG A 337 2.57 16.18 4.54
CA ARG A 337 1.29 15.45 4.49
C ARG A 337 0.63 15.36 5.86
N HIS A 338 1.40 15.23 6.93
CA HIS A 338 0.95 15.27 8.31
C HIS A 338 0.35 16.63 8.66
N LEU A 339 1.14 17.69 8.51
CA LEU A 339 0.75 19.06 8.86
C LEU A 339 -0.44 19.58 8.02
N TRP A 340 -0.61 19.07 6.81
CA TRP A 340 -1.67 19.49 5.89
C TRP A 340 -2.96 18.67 6.02
N ASN A 341 -2.98 17.67 6.89
CA ASN A 341 -4.16 16.86 7.16
C ASN A 341 -4.81 17.24 8.51
N PRO A 342 -5.87 18.05 8.53
CA PRO A 342 -6.57 18.38 9.77
C PRO A 342 -7.23 17.16 10.45
N GLY A 343 -7.51 16.10 9.69
CA GLY A 343 -8.12 14.87 10.23
C GLY A 343 -7.27 14.15 11.30
N ARG A 344 -5.96 14.44 11.36
CA ARG A 344 -5.08 13.93 12.43
C ARG A 344 -5.44 14.45 13.82
N LEU A 345 -6.08 15.61 13.89
CA LEU A 345 -6.55 16.23 15.14
C LEU A 345 -7.98 15.80 15.51
N GLU A 346 -8.69 15.13 14.59
CA GLU A 346 -10.08 14.67 14.78
C GLU A 346 -10.15 13.19 15.17
N THR A 347 -9.27 12.36 14.58
CA THR A 347 -9.32 10.90 14.76
C THR A 347 -7.92 10.36 14.99
N SER A 348 -7.75 9.62 16.08
CA SER A 348 -6.48 8.96 16.43
C SER A 348 -6.01 8.01 15.32
N VAL A 349 -4.70 7.75 15.21
CA VAL A 349 -4.17 6.89 14.16
C VAL A 349 -4.66 5.44 14.29
N ALA A 350 -4.85 4.96 15.51
CA ALA A 350 -5.42 3.64 15.76
C ALA A 350 -6.87 3.54 15.25
N ASN A 351 -7.70 4.55 15.50
CA ASN A 351 -9.07 4.60 14.96
C ASN A 351 -9.09 4.85 13.45
N SER A 352 -8.18 5.69 12.94
CA SER A 352 -7.99 5.90 11.50
C SER A 352 -7.67 4.59 10.76
N SER A 353 -7.00 3.63 11.44
CA SER A 353 -6.73 2.30 10.89
C SER A 353 -8.03 1.50 10.66
N VAL A 354 -8.97 1.57 11.60
CA VAL A 354 -10.31 0.97 11.43
C VAL A 354 -11.11 1.72 10.37
N ASP A 355 -11.09 3.04 10.41
CA ASP A 355 -11.85 3.90 9.51
C ASP A 355 -11.42 3.81 8.04
N THR A 356 -10.19 3.34 7.78
CA THR A 356 -9.74 3.02 6.42
C THR A 356 -10.66 2.00 5.75
N TRP A 357 -11.29 1.09 6.50
CA TRP A 357 -12.25 0.13 5.98
C TRP A 357 -13.61 0.74 5.63
N VAL A 358 -13.91 1.93 6.13
CA VAL A 358 -15.17 2.65 5.84
C VAL A 358 -15.07 3.39 4.51
N ASP A 359 -14.02 4.18 4.33
CA ASP A 359 -13.88 5.10 3.18
C ASP A 359 -12.76 4.68 2.21
N GLY A 360 -12.02 3.62 2.53
CA GLY A 360 -10.93 3.13 1.69
C GLY A 360 -9.84 4.18 1.50
N TYR A 361 -9.43 4.34 0.25
CA TYR A 361 -8.40 5.31 -0.15
C TYR A 361 -8.99 6.58 -0.77
N LYS A 362 -10.32 6.76 -0.70
CA LYS A 362 -11.03 7.93 -1.20
C LYS A 362 -11.84 8.54 -0.06
N LEU A 363 -11.23 9.47 0.66
CA LEU A 363 -11.92 10.17 1.74
C LEU A 363 -13.15 10.90 1.21
N GLY A 364 -14.31 10.62 1.81
CA GLY A 364 -15.54 11.39 1.56
C GLY A 364 -15.44 12.80 2.13
N VAL A 365 -14.75 12.92 3.28
CA VAL A 365 -14.49 14.18 3.97
C VAL A 365 -12.98 14.30 4.23
N PRO A 366 -12.28 15.29 3.66
CA PRO A 366 -10.81 15.38 3.73
C PRO A 366 -10.23 15.48 5.15
N HIS A 367 -10.99 16.05 6.07
CA HIS A 367 -10.57 16.26 7.45
C HIS A 367 -11.16 15.23 8.45
N ARG A 368 -11.65 14.08 7.93
CA ARG A 368 -12.29 13.06 8.78
C ARG A 368 -11.32 12.28 9.65
N ARG A 369 -10.15 11.93 9.11
CA ARG A 369 -9.17 11.07 9.78
C ARG A 369 -7.74 11.31 9.34
N GLY A 370 -6.79 10.85 10.17
CA GLY A 370 -5.38 10.75 9.81
C GLY A 370 -5.11 9.74 8.69
N ASN A 371 -3.92 9.82 8.12
CA ASN A 371 -3.41 8.85 7.15
C ASN A 371 -2.52 7.84 7.87
N ILE A 372 -2.87 6.56 7.88
CA ILE A 372 -2.16 5.52 8.63
C ILE A 372 -0.69 5.34 8.22
N TYR A 373 -0.37 5.58 6.96
CA TYR A 373 1.02 5.55 6.46
C TYR A 373 1.82 6.71 7.06
N VAL A 374 1.26 7.92 7.02
CA VAL A 374 1.92 9.15 7.45
C VAL A 374 2.01 9.23 8.97
N GLU A 375 0.85 9.16 9.65
CA GLU A 375 0.78 9.27 11.12
C GLU A 375 1.51 8.11 11.79
N GLY A 376 1.39 6.89 11.20
CA GLY A 376 2.12 5.72 11.69
C GLY A 376 3.63 5.81 11.48
N ALA A 377 4.10 6.41 10.36
CA ALA A 377 5.54 6.64 10.14
C ALA A 377 6.11 7.66 11.13
N ILE A 378 5.37 8.73 11.43
CA ILE A 378 5.77 9.72 12.45
C ILE A 378 5.83 9.07 13.83
N LEU A 379 4.81 8.30 14.21
CA LEU A 379 4.80 7.60 15.48
C LEU A 379 5.95 6.57 15.58
N ALA A 380 6.25 5.86 14.48
CA ALA A 380 7.39 4.97 14.39
C ALA A 380 8.72 5.71 14.60
N PHE A 381 8.91 6.86 13.94
CA PHE A 381 10.07 7.73 14.13
C PHE A 381 10.22 8.20 15.59
N LEU A 382 9.12 8.66 16.22
CA LEU A 382 9.15 9.09 17.62
C LEU A 382 9.50 7.94 18.57
N CYS A 383 8.93 6.75 18.37
CA CYS A 383 9.28 5.56 19.14
C CYS A 383 10.74 5.14 18.92
N ASP A 384 11.24 5.21 17.70
CA ASP A 384 12.61 4.87 17.36
C ASP A 384 13.62 5.77 18.07
N VAL A 385 13.40 7.09 18.04
CA VAL A 385 14.22 8.07 18.74
C VAL A 385 14.12 7.88 20.27
N ALA A 386 12.94 7.60 20.82
CA ALA A 386 12.75 7.34 22.25
C ALA A 386 13.50 6.08 22.69
N LEU A 387 13.45 4.99 21.93
CA LEU A 387 14.21 3.77 22.20
C LEU A 387 15.72 4.06 22.20
N ASN A 388 16.23 4.73 21.18
CA ASN A 388 17.64 5.07 21.06
C ASN A 388 18.12 5.95 22.22
N ARG A 389 17.39 7.01 22.54
CA ARG A 389 17.68 7.93 23.65
C ARG A 389 17.77 7.21 24.99
N ASN A 390 16.93 6.21 25.19
CA ASN A 390 16.93 5.37 26.38
C ASN A 390 17.96 4.22 26.33
N GLY A 391 18.77 4.13 25.27
CA GLY A 391 19.80 3.10 25.10
C GLY A 391 19.24 1.69 24.90
N ALA A 392 18.03 1.61 24.35
CA ALA A 392 17.29 0.38 24.10
C ALA A 392 17.51 -0.19 22.69
N GLY A 393 18.42 0.39 21.92
CA GLY A 393 18.60 0.12 20.49
C GLY A 393 17.62 0.94 19.64
N TRP A 394 17.14 0.34 18.56
CA TRP A 394 16.28 0.97 17.58
C TRP A 394 14.93 0.24 17.45
N LEU A 395 13.97 0.86 16.78
CA LEU A 395 12.65 0.25 16.53
C LEU A 395 12.77 -1.08 15.77
N ILE A 396 13.72 -1.16 14.84
CA ILE A 396 14.01 -2.39 14.10
C ILE A 396 14.38 -3.56 15.01
N ASP A 397 15.07 -3.33 16.13
CA ASP A 397 15.40 -4.39 17.07
C ASP A 397 14.14 -4.96 17.75
N ALA A 398 13.16 -4.12 18.05
CA ALA A 398 11.86 -4.55 18.59
C ALA A 398 11.06 -5.35 17.54
N LEU A 399 11.09 -4.89 16.29
CA LEU A 399 10.42 -5.57 15.19
C LEU A 399 11.08 -6.93 14.88
N ALA A 400 12.41 -7.00 14.84
CA ALA A 400 13.14 -8.25 14.63
C ALA A 400 12.87 -9.28 15.75
N GLU A 401 12.75 -8.83 17.00
CA GLU A 401 12.34 -9.69 18.13
C GLU A 401 10.94 -10.29 17.93
N LEU A 402 9.98 -9.46 17.50
CA LEU A 402 8.60 -9.88 17.27
C LEU A 402 8.46 -10.78 16.05
N THR A 403 9.25 -10.55 15.00
CA THR A 403 9.16 -11.28 13.73
C THR A 403 10.04 -12.53 13.66
N GLY A 404 10.84 -12.87 14.64
CA GLY A 404 11.84 -13.95 14.64
C GLY A 404 11.47 -15.23 13.87
N PRO A 405 12.44 -16.10 13.54
CA PRO A 405 12.21 -17.27 12.67
C PRO A 405 11.14 -18.21 13.23
N GLY A 406 10.43 -18.91 12.33
CA GLY A 406 9.37 -19.86 12.67
C GLY A 406 8.09 -19.61 11.86
N GLN A 407 6.97 -20.08 12.41
CA GLN A 407 5.66 -19.84 11.78
C GLN A 407 5.24 -18.37 11.92
N PRO A 408 4.42 -17.86 10.99
CA PRO A 408 3.83 -16.54 11.15
C PRO A 408 3.16 -16.37 12.51
N ARG A 409 3.29 -15.18 13.11
CA ARG A 409 2.80 -14.89 14.45
C ARG A 409 1.66 -13.89 14.41
N ALA A 410 0.58 -14.19 15.15
CA ALA A 410 -0.44 -13.22 15.44
C ALA A 410 0.10 -12.15 16.39
N LEU A 411 -0.05 -10.88 16.05
CA LEU A 411 0.33 -9.75 16.87
C LEU A 411 -0.92 -9.06 17.41
N THR A 412 -0.93 -8.76 18.69
CA THR A 412 -1.89 -7.83 19.28
C THR A 412 -1.25 -6.46 19.48
N GLU A 413 -2.06 -5.40 19.46
CA GLU A 413 -1.57 -4.05 19.77
C GLU A 413 -0.90 -3.96 21.15
N ALA A 414 -1.40 -4.74 22.14
CA ALA A 414 -0.80 -4.84 23.46
C ALA A 414 0.60 -5.46 23.43
N MET A 415 0.83 -6.50 22.61
CA MET A 415 2.16 -7.10 22.45
C MET A 415 3.15 -6.11 21.84
N TRP A 416 2.74 -5.35 20.85
CA TRP A 416 3.55 -4.30 20.23
C TRP A 416 4.02 -3.30 21.28
N TRP A 417 3.09 -2.64 21.96
CA TRP A 417 3.40 -1.59 22.93
C TRP A 417 4.18 -2.12 24.13
N SER A 418 3.81 -3.29 24.67
CA SER A 418 4.57 -3.90 25.79
C SER A 418 6.00 -4.25 25.41
N THR A 419 6.28 -4.60 24.16
CA THR A 419 7.65 -4.84 23.68
C THR A 419 8.46 -3.55 23.66
N LEU A 420 7.90 -2.45 23.15
CA LEU A 420 8.57 -1.15 23.15
C LEU A 420 8.81 -0.63 24.57
N GLU A 421 7.81 -0.69 25.45
CA GLU A 421 7.93 -0.29 26.86
C GLU A 421 9.00 -1.08 27.59
N ARG A 422 9.00 -2.40 27.46
CA ARG A 422 10.00 -3.30 28.09
C ARG A 422 11.40 -2.98 27.61
N ARG A 423 11.59 -2.76 26.31
CA ARG A 423 12.89 -2.38 25.75
C ARG A 423 13.33 -1.01 26.27
N ALA A 424 12.47 0.00 26.21
CA ALA A 424 12.78 1.34 26.69
C ALA A 424 13.11 1.41 28.18
N ALA A 425 12.63 0.46 28.99
CA ALA A 425 12.91 0.39 30.43
C ALA A 425 14.34 -0.07 30.80
N VAL A 426 15.22 -0.35 29.85
CA VAL A 426 16.55 -0.92 30.08
C VAL A 426 17.42 -0.07 31.00
N ARG A 427 17.27 1.25 31.01
CA ARG A 427 17.98 2.20 31.88
C ARG A 427 17.10 2.73 33.02
N GLY A 428 15.87 2.28 33.15
CA GLY A 428 14.94 2.70 34.19
C GLY A 428 13.50 2.89 33.70
N PRO A 429 12.57 3.11 34.63
CA PRO A 429 11.13 3.17 34.30
C PRO A 429 10.74 4.39 33.44
N GLN A 430 11.58 5.44 33.38
CA GLN A 430 11.32 6.66 32.63
C GLN A 430 11.17 6.40 31.13
N GLY A 431 11.99 5.48 30.56
CA GLY A 431 11.88 5.11 29.15
C GLY A 431 10.55 4.42 28.82
N ALA A 432 10.07 3.54 29.70
CA ALA A 432 8.76 2.92 29.52
C ALA A 432 7.64 3.95 29.63
N GLU A 433 7.77 4.94 30.53
CA GLU A 433 6.78 6.02 30.67
C GLU A 433 6.74 6.89 29.42
N GLU A 434 7.88 7.22 28.84
CA GLU A 434 7.96 7.95 27.58
C GLU A 434 7.22 7.22 26.44
N ILE A 435 7.44 5.91 26.26
CA ILE A 435 6.72 5.12 25.25
C ILE A 435 5.21 5.11 25.53
N ARG A 436 4.78 5.00 26.80
CA ARG A 436 3.35 5.08 27.17
C ARG A 436 2.74 6.43 26.84
N GLN A 437 3.49 7.50 27.06
CA GLN A 437 3.02 8.85 26.72
C GLN A 437 2.86 9.02 25.21
N LEU A 438 3.85 8.57 24.40
CA LEU A 438 3.72 8.57 22.93
C LEU A 438 2.50 7.79 22.45
N ARG A 439 2.22 6.64 23.08
CA ARG A 439 1.00 5.87 22.79
C ARG A 439 -0.25 6.66 23.13
N THR A 440 -0.31 7.21 24.33
CA THR A 440 -1.50 7.91 24.83
C THR A 440 -1.82 9.12 23.99
N ASP A 441 -0.82 9.94 23.66
CA ASP A 441 -1.02 11.23 23.00
C ASP A 441 -1.22 11.07 21.49
N PHE A 442 -0.45 10.19 20.83
CA PHE A 442 -0.34 10.16 19.37
C PHE A 442 -0.86 8.87 18.71
N CYS A 443 -1.06 7.78 19.48
CA CYS A 443 -1.68 6.58 18.97
C CYS A 443 -3.17 6.51 19.30
N ASP A 444 -3.51 6.64 20.55
CA ASP A 444 -4.88 6.58 21.09
C ASP A 444 -5.53 7.98 21.17
N GLY A 445 -4.74 9.03 21.34
CA GLY A 445 -5.11 10.44 21.34
C GLY A 445 -4.94 11.13 19.99
N THR A 446 -5.20 12.44 19.99
CA THR A 446 -5.12 13.34 18.82
C THR A 446 -4.32 14.61 19.11
N GLU A 447 -3.40 14.53 20.08
CA GLU A 447 -2.56 15.67 20.45
C GLU A 447 -1.67 16.10 19.27
N ASP A 448 -1.32 17.39 19.22
CA ASP A 448 -0.43 17.88 18.19
C ASP A 448 1.01 17.39 18.42
N SER A 449 1.48 16.50 17.56
CA SER A 449 2.80 15.89 17.68
C SER A 449 3.97 16.78 17.22
N TRP A 450 3.72 17.95 16.65
CA TRP A 450 4.78 18.82 16.12
C TRP A 450 5.85 19.18 17.14
N PRO A 451 5.55 19.57 18.39
CA PRO A 451 6.59 19.84 19.38
C PRO A 451 7.51 18.64 19.64
N GLU A 452 6.94 17.43 19.72
CA GLU A 452 7.73 16.21 19.96
C GLU A 452 8.55 15.80 18.74
N ILE A 453 8.03 16.01 17.52
CA ILE A 453 8.77 15.84 16.26
C ILE A 453 10.01 16.75 16.25
N VAL A 454 9.86 18.03 16.60
CA VAL A 454 10.99 18.97 16.67
C VAL A 454 12.05 18.51 17.67
N ASN A 455 11.61 18.07 18.86
CA ASN A 455 12.50 17.55 19.90
C ASN A 455 13.25 16.30 19.43
N ALA A 456 12.56 15.38 18.79
CA ALA A 456 13.15 14.15 18.25
C ALA A 456 14.16 14.44 17.13
N LEU A 457 13.83 15.32 16.19
CA LEU A 457 14.73 15.74 15.11
C LEU A 457 15.97 16.46 15.66
N MET A 458 15.79 17.34 16.65
CA MET A 458 16.91 18.04 17.30
C MET A 458 17.86 17.03 17.98
N HIS A 459 17.32 15.97 18.59
CA HIS A 459 18.14 14.89 19.16
C HIS A 459 18.96 14.16 18.10
N GLN A 460 18.46 14.06 16.87
CA GLN A 460 19.15 13.47 15.72
C GLN A 460 20.05 14.46 14.96
N GLY A 461 20.26 15.66 15.49
CA GLY A 461 21.10 16.67 14.85
C GLY A 461 20.43 17.38 13.67
N VAL A 462 19.10 17.47 13.65
CA VAL A 462 18.31 18.10 12.61
C VAL A 462 17.49 19.24 13.20
N GLU A 463 17.64 20.45 12.67
CA GLU A 463 16.77 21.59 12.96
C GLU A 463 15.51 21.48 12.11
N ALA A 464 14.33 21.66 12.73
CA ALA A 464 13.04 21.70 12.05
C ALA A 464 12.35 23.04 12.28
N LYS A 465 11.89 23.67 11.20
CA LYS A 465 11.17 24.96 11.22
C LYS A 465 9.90 24.86 10.38
N LEU A 466 8.91 25.69 10.69
CA LEU A 466 7.74 25.90 9.85
C LEU A 466 7.90 27.19 9.07
N GLU A 467 7.71 27.11 7.76
CA GLU A 467 7.58 28.27 6.89
C GLU A 467 6.12 28.43 6.46
N PRO A 468 5.61 29.68 6.40
CA PRO A 468 4.25 29.94 5.93
C PRO A 468 4.10 29.51 4.47
N HIS A 469 2.93 28.98 4.11
CA HIS A 469 2.62 28.70 2.72
C HIS A 469 2.68 30.00 1.89
N LYS A 470 3.16 29.93 0.64
CA LYS A 470 3.29 31.11 -0.23
C LYS A 470 1.93 31.71 -0.61
N ASP A 471 0.93 30.88 -0.80
CA ASP A 471 -0.42 31.30 -1.14
C ASP A 471 -1.18 31.79 0.09
N ALA A 472 -1.73 33.00 0.02
CA ALA A 472 -2.41 33.66 1.14
C ALA A 472 -3.74 32.98 1.50
N LEU A 473 -4.49 32.48 0.50
CA LEU A 473 -5.74 31.75 0.76
C LEU A 473 -5.48 30.43 1.48
N THR A 474 -4.41 29.75 1.11
CA THR A 474 -3.95 28.52 1.79
C THR A 474 -3.59 28.82 3.25
N ARG A 475 -2.91 29.93 3.54
CA ARG A 475 -2.64 30.37 4.93
C ARG A 475 -3.94 30.67 5.72
N CYS A 476 -4.99 31.12 5.05
CA CYS A 476 -6.31 31.30 5.65
C CYS A 476 -7.09 29.99 5.86
N GLY A 477 -6.55 28.84 5.45
CA GLY A 477 -7.12 27.53 5.69
C GLY A 477 -7.81 26.87 4.49
N ALA A 478 -7.68 27.38 3.25
CA ALA A 478 -8.21 26.72 2.07
C ALA A 478 -7.09 26.30 1.11
N LEU A 479 -6.75 25.01 1.13
CA LEU A 479 -5.80 24.42 0.20
C LEU A 479 -6.50 24.14 -1.14
N CYS A 480 -6.00 24.80 -2.20
CA CYS A 480 -6.56 24.69 -3.54
C CYS A 480 -5.72 23.80 -4.46
N GLY A 481 -6.38 23.22 -5.47
CA GLY A 481 -5.74 22.44 -6.51
C GLY A 481 -6.48 22.55 -7.84
N LYS A 482 -5.85 22.05 -8.92
CA LYS A 482 -6.48 21.98 -10.23
C LYS A 482 -7.61 20.94 -10.22
N ALA A 483 -8.80 21.33 -10.67
CA ALA A 483 -9.89 20.44 -10.96
C ALA A 483 -9.82 19.96 -12.43
N ARG A 484 -10.71 19.03 -12.82
CA ARG A 484 -10.97 18.75 -14.22
C ARG A 484 -11.38 20.07 -14.91
N GLU A 485 -10.94 20.31 -16.14
CA GLU A 485 -11.15 21.55 -16.90
C GLU A 485 -10.25 22.73 -16.47
N GLY A 486 -9.21 22.49 -15.61
CA GLY A 486 -8.22 23.51 -15.26
C GLY A 486 -8.69 24.56 -14.26
N ARG A 487 -9.92 24.46 -13.74
CA ARG A 487 -10.44 25.36 -12.69
C ARG A 487 -9.67 25.17 -11.37
N THR A 488 -9.56 26.22 -10.57
CA THR A 488 -9.01 26.15 -9.22
C THR A 488 -10.12 25.80 -8.25
N GLU A 489 -9.96 24.70 -7.51
CA GLU A 489 -10.96 24.16 -6.61
C GLU A 489 -10.38 23.95 -5.21
N VAL A 490 -11.15 24.25 -4.17
CA VAL A 490 -10.79 23.96 -2.77
C VAL A 490 -10.75 22.43 -2.59
N LYS A 491 -9.58 21.89 -2.31
CA LYS A 491 -9.38 20.45 -2.05
C LYS A 491 -9.53 20.10 -0.59
N VAL A 492 -9.04 20.96 0.30
CA VAL A 492 -9.18 20.84 1.75
C VAL A 492 -9.47 22.24 2.29
N CYS A 493 -10.49 22.34 3.14
CA CYS A 493 -10.73 23.53 3.95
C CYS A 493 -10.52 23.16 5.42
N TRP A 494 -9.60 23.84 6.09
CA TRP A 494 -9.26 23.55 7.49
C TRP A 494 -10.44 23.94 8.38
N PRO A 495 -10.98 23.03 9.20
CA PRO A 495 -12.08 23.35 10.11
C PRO A 495 -11.77 24.56 11.00
N GLU A 496 -12.76 25.41 11.23
CA GLU A 496 -12.69 26.61 12.09
C GLU A 496 -11.68 27.69 11.64
N SER A 497 -11.03 27.51 10.48
CA SER A 497 -10.15 28.53 9.89
C SER A 497 -10.93 29.76 9.39
N GLU A 498 -10.20 30.84 9.05
CA GLU A 498 -10.77 32.04 8.42
C GLU A 498 -11.56 31.69 7.13
N ALA A 499 -11.01 30.80 6.29
CA ALA A 499 -11.68 30.34 5.08
C ALA A 499 -12.94 29.53 5.39
N TRP A 500 -12.88 28.65 6.40
CA TRP A 500 -14.03 27.87 6.85
C TRP A 500 -15.15 28.75 7.39
N ASN A 501 -14.81 29.72 8.26
CA ASN A 501 -15.75 30.65 8.87
C ASN A 501 -16.37 31.60 7.85
N ALA A 502 -15.65 31.89 6.76
CA ALA A 502 -16.16 32.64 5.62
C ALA A 502 -17.08 31.82 4.68
N GLY A 503 -17.26 30.55 4.95
CA GLY A 503 -18.17 29.68 4.22
C GLY A 503 -17.53 28.80 3.17
N LEU A 504 -16.22 28.92 2.86
CA LEU A 504 -15.55 28.05 1.88
C LEU A 504 -15.57 26.58 2.34
N ARG A 505 -15.76 25.68 1.38
CA ARG A 505 -15.77 24.22 1.60
C ARG A 505 -15.06 23.51 0.46
N GLN A 506 -14.76 22.23 0.66
CA GLN A 506 -14.26 21.35 -0.40
C GLN A 506 -15.22 21.37 -1.59
N GLY A 507 -14.66 21.47 -2.79
CA GLY A 507 -15.41 21.51 -4.04
C GLY A 507 -15.76 22.91 -4.53
N ASP A 508 -15.67 23.93 -3.68
CA ASP A 508 -15.89 25.32 -4.09
C ASP A 508 -14.83 25.74 -5.12
N VAL A 509 -15.27 26.42 -6.18
CA VAL A 509 -14.39 26.92 -7.26
C VAL A 509 -13.94 28.34 -6.95
N VAL A 510 -12.66 28.54 -6.82
CA VAL A 510 -12.04 29.86 -6.59
C VAL A 510 -11.82 30.54 -7.92
N GLU A 511 -12.49 31.67 -8.14
CA GLU A 511 -12.40 32.46 -9.37
C GLU A 511 -11.25 33.47 -9.30
N SER A 512 -11.11 34.17 -8.15
CA SER A 512 -10.03 35.10 -7.94
C SER A 512 -9.68 35.26 -6.45
N VAL A 513 -8.41 35.59 -6.19
CA VAL A 513 -7.90 36.00 -4.89
C VAL A 513 -7.17 37.31 -5.07
N GLU A 514 -7.57 38.35 -4.35
CA GLU A 514 -6.94 39.67 -4.40
C GLU A 514 -6.37 40.04 -3.03
N GLU A 515 -5.07 40.27 -2.95
CA GLU A 515 -4.44 40.78 -1.74
C GLU A 515 -4.80 42.27 -1.55
N LYS A 516 -5.14 42.62 -0.32
CA LYS A 516 -5.46 43.98 0.11
C LYS A 516 -4.49 44.43 1.20
N GLN A 517 -4.49 45.73 1.51
CA GLN A 517 -3.71 46.25 2.63
C GLN A 517 -4.11 45.63 3.98
N ASN A 518 -3.23 45.68 4.98
CA ASN A 518 -3.44 45.18 6.33
C ASN A 518 -3.68 43.65 6.42
N ALA A 519 -2.89 42.87 5.70
CA ALA A 519 -2.94 41.39 5.71
C ALA A 519 -4.36 40.82 5.46
N LYS A 520 -5.05 41.40 4.48
CA LYS A 520 -6.39 40.91 4.05
C LYS A 520 -6.35 40.42 2.63
N ILE A 521 -7.20 39.45 2.33
CA ILE A 521 -7.51 39.00 0.96
C ILE A 521 -9.01 39.10 0.72
N VAL A 522 -9.38 39.35 -0.53
CA VAL A 522 -10.77 39.20 -1.01
C VAL A 522 -10.80 38.03 -1.94
N VAL A 523 -11.68 37.06 -1.65
CA VAL A 523 -11.86 35.84 -2.43
C VAL A 523 -13.20 35.85 -3.10
N ASN A 524 -13.23 35.68 -4.41
CA ASN A 524 -14.46 35.42 -5.17
C ASN A 524 -14.50 33.92 -5.50
N TRP A 525 -15.60 33.28 -5.16
CA TRP A 525 -15.73 31.84 -5.31
C TRP A 525 -17.17 31.41 -5.62
N LYS A 526 -17.33 30.21 -6.16
CA LYS A 526 -18.62 29.62 -6.52
C LYS A 526 -18.78 28.25 -5.88
N ARG A 527 -19.96 27.99 -5.33
CA ARG A 527 -20.37 26.66 -4.88
C ARG A 527 -21.11 25.91 -5.96
N ASP A 528 -21.83 26.63 -6.80
CA ASP A 528 -22.59 26.11 -7.92
C ASP A 528 -22.38 26.95 -9.19
N ALA A 529 -23.07 26.61 -10.26
CA ALA A 529 -22.94 27.29 -11.56
C ALA A 529 -23.56 28.72 -11.58
N VAL A 530 -24.32 29.09 -10.56
CA VAL A 530 -25.19 30.29 -10.60
C VAL A 530 -24.75 31.35 -9.60
N HIS A 531 -24.42 30.96 -8.38
CA HIS A 531 -24.17 31.89 -7.29
C HIS A 531 -22.68 32.15 -7.12
N MET A 532 -22.33 33.45 -7.20
CA MET A 532 -21.00 33.96 -6.89
C MET A 532 -21.01 34.52 -5.46
N GLU A 533 -20.07 34.05 -4.65
CA GLU A 533 -19.86 34.54 -3.30
C GLU A 533 -18.58 35.37 -3.25
N GLN A 534 -18.56 36.35 -2.36
CA GLN A 534 -17.37 37.14 -2.08
C GLN A 534 -17.12 37.20 -0.58
N SER A 535 -15.91 36.89 -0.17
CA SER A 535 -15.51 36.92 1.23
C SER A 535 -14.21 37.69 1.43
N ALA A 536 -14.15 38.48 2.49
CA ALA A 536 -12.93 39.13 2.93
C ALA A 536 -12.33 38.33 4.10
N LEU A 537 -11.11 37.86 3.94
CA LEU A 537 -10.40 37.04 4.91
C LEU A 537 -9.20 37.84 5.48
N ARG A 538 -8.91 37.63 6.76
CA ARG A 538 -7.66 38.11 7.36
C ARG A 538 -6.61 37.00 7.25
N ILE A 539 -5.43 37.32 6.71
CA ILE A 539 -4.30 36.40 6.71
C ILE A 539 -3.83 36.25 8.15
N PRO A 540 -3.77 35.02 8.71
CA PRO A 540 -3.29 34.80 10.07
C PRO A 540 -1.88 35.31 10.28
N ASP A 541 -1.59 35.81 11.48
CA ASP A 541 -0.23 36.11 11.91
C ASP A 541 0.58 34.81 12.02
N GLY A 542 1.91 34.87 11.80
CA GLY A 542 2.78 33.70 11.82
C GLY A 542 2.60 32.79 10.60
N ASN A 543 2.65 31.47 10.83
CA ASN A 543 2.66 30.48 9.75
C ASN A 543 1.28 30.26 9.11
N GLY A 544 0.19 30.51 9.83
CA GLY A 544 -1.16 30.18 9.39
C GLY A 544 -1.37 28.67 9.25
N HIS A 545 -2.37 28.29 8.43
CA HIS A 545 -2.63 26.89 8.12
C HIS A 545 -1.74 26.39 6.97
N PHE A 546 -1.60 25.08 6.84
CA PHE A 546 -0.82 24.41 5.79
C PHE A 546 0.63 24.92 5.69
N ALA A 547 1.25 25.19 6.84
CA ALA A 547 2.67 25.55 6.90
C ALA A 547 3.54 24.41 6.36
N ARG A 548 4.69 24.77 5.81
CA ARG A 548 5.64 23.84 5.22
C ARG A 548 6.78 23.57 6.21
N PRO A 549 7.08 22.31 6.54
CA PRO A 549 8.27 21.97 7.31
C PRO A 549 9.52 22.18 6.46
N VAL A 550 10.60 22.63 7.09
CA VAL A 550 11.94 22.73 6.50
C VAL A 550 12.92 22.10 7.48
N LEU A 551 13.67 21.11 7.01
CA LEU A 551 14.64 20.36 7.78
C LEU A 551 16.06 20.73 7.35
N THR A 552 16.94 20.95 8.33
CA THR A 552 18.35 21.28 8.07
C THR A 552 19.22 20.46 9.01
N ALA A 553 20.09 19.62 8.45
CA ALA A 553 21.09 18.91 9.27
C ALA A 553 22.07 19.92 9.89
N PHE A 554 22.47 19.71 11.14
CA PHE A 554 23.56 20.49 11.72
C PHE A 554 24.87 20.22 10.97
N PRO A 555 25.71 21.23 10.78
CA PRO A 555 27.04 21.00 10.23
C PRO A 555 27.80 20.04 11.16
N GLY A 556 28.32 18.95 10.58
CA GLY A 556 29.10 17.92 11.27
C GLY A 556 30.44 18.43 11.77
#